data_1a251a487cca2bc3fbcfd028f71afb42
#
_entry.id   1a251a487cca2bc3fbcfd028f71afb42
#
_cell.length_a   1.000
_cell.length_b   1.000
_cell.length_c   1.000
_cell.angle_alpha   90.00
_cell.angle_beta   90.00
_cell.angle_gamma   90.00
#
_symmetry.space_group_name_H-M   'P 1'
#
loop_
_entity.id
_entity.type
_entity.pdbx_description
1 polymer ?
#
loop_
_entity_poly.entity_id
_entity_poly.type
_entity_poly.pdbx_seq_one_letter_code
_entity_poly.pdbx_strand_id
1 'polypeptide(L)' 'MKNREIRDFAKQKNVKLWEVAEKLGMLDSNFSRMLRHELSDEKKQEIMKIINALAQRRDGE' A
#
# COMPACT_ATOMS: atom_id res chain seq x y z
N MET A 1 13.72 2.00 8.50
CA MET A 1 13.32 1.55 7.15
C MET A 1 12.41 2.57 6.52
N LYS A 2 12.65 2.85 5.25
CA LYS A 2 11.82 3.83 4.55
C LYS A 2 10.42 3.26 4.31
N ASN A 3 9.43 4.12 4.43
CA ASN A 3 8.02 3.76 4.20
C ASN A 3 7.51 2.66 5.13
N ARG A 4 8.10 2.57 6.31
CA ARG A 4 7.70 1.56 7.28
C ARG A 4 6.25 1.73 7.69
N GLU A 5 5.79 2.97 7.80
CA GLU A 5 4.40 3.24 8.18
C GLU A 5 3.41 2.67 7.17
N ILE A 6 3.79 2.65 5.89
CA ILE A 6 2.94 2.05 4.85
C ILE A 6 2.85 0.55 5.04
N ARG A 7 3.99 -0.09 5.28
CA ARG A 7 4.04 -1.54 5.50
C ARG A 7 3.27 -1.94 6.75
N ASP A 8 3.46 -1.17 7.82
CA ASP A 8 2.78 -1.45 9.09
C ASP A 8 1.28 -1.24 8.94
N PHE A 9 0.87 -0.19 8.24
CA PHE A 9 -0.54 0.10 8.02
C PHE A 9 -1.22 -1.02 7.22
N ALA A 10 -0.56 -1.47 6.16
CA ALA A 10 -1.08 -2.57 5.34
C ALA A 10 -1.23 -3.84 6.17
N LYS A 11 -0.23 -4.15 6.98
CA LYS A 11 -0.26 -5.31 7.84
C LYS A 11 -1.39 -5.22 8.86
N GLN A 12 -1.56 -4.05 9.45
CA GLN A 12 -2.61 -3.77 10.42
C GLN A 12 -4.00 -4.01 9.84
N LYS A 13 -4.18 -3.62 8.58
CA LYS A 13 -5.44 -3.77 7.87
C LYS A 13 -5.57 -5.13 7.18
N ASN A 14 -4.56 -5.98 7.32
CA ASN A 14 -4.54 -7.30 6.68
C ASN A 14 -4.62 -7.20 5.17
N VAL A 15 -3.94 -6.21 4.60
CA VAL A 15 -3.88 -5.98 3.16
C VAL A 15 -2.48 -6.30 2.68
N LYS A 16 -2.38 -7.08 1.61
CA LYS A 16 -1.09 -7.42 1.03
C LYS A 16 -0.60 -6.30 0.12
N LEU A 17 0.70 -6.08 0.12
CA LEU A 17 1.28 -5.02 -0.71
C LEU A 17 1.07 -5.27 -2.20
N TRP A 18 1.06 -6.54 -2.63
CA TRP A 18 0.83 -6.85 -4.04
C TRP A 18 -0.58 -6.43 -4.47
N GLU A 19 -1.53 -6.44 -3.55
CA GLU A 19 -2.90 -5.98 -3.84
C GLU A 19 -2.91 -4.48 -4.11
N VAL A 20 -2.11 -3.73 -3.36
CA VAL A 20 -1.97 -2.29 -3.56
C VAL A 20 -1.32 -2.02 -4.92
N ALA A 21 -0.27 -2.77 -5.24
CA ALA A 21 0.41 -2.61 -6.53
C ALA A 21 -0.55 -2.86 -7.70
N GLU A 22 -1.37 -3.90 -7.58
CA GLU A 22 -2.35 -4.24 -8.60
C GLU A 22 -3.36 -3.10 -8.79
N LYS A 23 -3.80 -2.52 -7.68
CA LYS A 23 -4.76 -1.41 -7.72
C LYS A 23 -4.16 -0.18 -8.38
N LEU A 24 -2.84 0.00 -8.22
CA LEU A 24 -2.11 1.11 -8.85
C LEU A 24 -1.76 0.83 -10.31
N GLY A 25 -2.00 -0.40 -10.77
CA GLY A 25 -1.63 -0.79 -12.12
C GLY A 25 -0.14 -1.02 -12.28
N MET A 26 0.55 -1.38 -11.21
CA MET A 26 1.99 -1.60 -11.21
C MET A 26 2.31 -3.07 -10.99
N LEU A 27 3.48 -3.48 -11.48
CA LEU A 27 4.00 -4.79 -11.15
C LEU A 27 4.47 -4.78 -9.68
N ASP A 28 4.31 -5.92 -9.02
CA ASP A 28 4.74 -6.05 -7.62
C ASP A 28 6.21 -5.69 -7.44
N SER A 29 7.05 -6.13 -8.37
CA SER A 29 8.47 -5.83 -8.31
C SER A 29 8.76 -4.34 -8.41
N ASN A 30 8.01 -3.63 -9.26
CA ASN A 30 8.15 -2.19 -9.41
C ASN A 30 7.68 -1.47 -8.15
N PHE A 31 6.60 -1.93 -7.57
CA PHE A 31 6.08 -1.34 -6.34
C PHE A 31 7.07 -1.53 -5.19
N SER A 32 7.64 -2.74 -5.06
CA SER A 32 8.65 -3.02 -4.04
C SER A 32 9.86 -2.11 -4.19
N ARG A 33 10.29 -1.88 -5.44
CA ARG A 33 11.41 -0.99 -5.73
C ARG A 33 11.08 0.45 -5.33
N MET A 34 9.86 0.88 -5.63
CA MET A 34 9.40 2.22 -5.26
C MET A 34 9.46 2.41 -3.74
N LEU A 35 9.09 1.40 -2.99
CA LEU A 35 9.07 1.47 -1.53
C LEU A 35 10.46 1.51 -0.90
N ARG A 36 11.51 1.25 -1.67
CA ARG A 36 12.87 1.38 -1.17
C ARG A 36 13.32 2.84 -1.09
N HIS A 37 12.59 3.72 -1.73
CA HIS A 37 12.87 5.15 -1.72
C HIS A 37 11.82 5.87 -0.89
N GLU A 38 12.23 6.96 -0.22
CA GLU A 38 11.30 7.75 0.56
C GLU A 38 10.25 8.36 -0.36
N LEU A 39 9.00 8.11 -0.08
CA LEU A 39 7.90 8.65 -0.88
C LEU A 39 7.47 10.01 -0.34
N SER A 40 6.88 10.82 -1.22
CA SER A 40 6.31 12.10 -0.81
C SER A 40 5.07 11.82 0.06
N ASP A 41 4.69 12.81 0.85
CA ASP A 41 3.51 12.68 1.72
C ASP A 41 2.26 12.41 0.90
N GLU A 42 2.13 13.06 -0.25
CA GLU A 42 0.99 12.85 -1.15
C GLU A 42 0.91 11.39 -1.59
N LYS A 43 2.05 10.83 -1.97
CA LYS A 43 2.08 9.45 -2.44
C LYS A 43 1.77 8.48 -1.30
N LYS A 44 2.29 8.75 -0.12
CA LYS A 44 1.99 7.93 1.05
C LYS A 44 0.50 7.93 1.37
N GLN A 45 -0.13 9.09 1.32
CA GLN A 45 -1.56 9.20 1.58
C GLN A 45 -2.38 8.47 0.53
N GLU A 46 -1.98 8.56 -0.73
CA GLU A 46 -2.65 7.86 -1.82
C GLU A 46 -2.62 6.35 -1.57
N ILE A 47 -1.46 5.83 -1.22
CA ILE A 47 -1.30 4.41 -0.94
C ILE A 47 -2.13 4.00 0.28
N MET A 48 -2.13 4.82 1.31
CA MET A 48 -2.91 4.53 2.51
C MET A 48 -4.40 4.51 2.23
N LYS A 49 -4.88 5.40 1.36
CA LYS A 49 -6.28 5.39 0.94
C LYS A 49 -6.65 4.10 0.21
N ILE A 50 -5.74 3.62 -0.63
CA ILE A 50 -5.93 2.36 -1.34
C ILE A 50 -6.00 1.20 -0.36
N ILE A 51 -5.08 1.17 0.60
CA ILE A 51 -5.06 0.12 1.62
C ILE A 51 -6.38 0.11 2.39
N ASN A 52 -6.84 1.29 2.78
CA ASN A 52 -8.07 1.45 3.53
C ASN A 52 -9.28 0.96 2.74
N ALA A 53 -9.32 1.31 1.46
CA ALA A 53 -10.41 0.90 0.57
C ALA A 53 -10.44 -0.62 0.41
N LEU A 54 -9.28 -1.24 0.25
CA LEU A 54 -9.18 -2.69 0.13
C LEU A 54 -9.62 -3.38 1.40
N ALA A 55 -9.24 -2.83 2.56
CA ALA A 55 -9.63 -3.38 3.85
C ALA A 55 -11.14 -3.30 4.05
N GLN A 56 -11.74 -2.18 3.66
CA GLN A 56 -13.19 -1.99 3.80
C GLN A 56 -13.96 -2.96 2.92
N ARG A 57 -13.47 -3.24 1.73
CA ARG A 57 -14.11 -4.20 0.84
C ARG A 57 -14.14 -5.59 1.44
N ARG A 58 -13.06 -5.97 2.12
CA ARG A 58 -12.98 -7.28 2.78
C ARG A 58 -13.94 -7.37 3.95
N ASP A 59 -14.00 -6.31 4.72
CA ASP A 59 -14.89 -6.27 5.88
C ASP A 59 -16.37 -6.27 5.47
N GLY A 60 -16.65 -5.80 4.26
CA GLY A 60 -18.00 -5.75 3.74
C GLY A 60 -18.50 -7.06 3.16
N GLU A 61 -17.61 -8.03 3.07
CA GLU A 61 -18.00 -9.38 2.56
C GLU A 61 -18.42 -10.34 3.70
#